data_807f540bf0339fe0d9adb875f17531b4
#
_entry.id   807f540bf0339fe0d9adb875f17531b4
#
_cell.length_a   1.000
_cell.length_b   1.000
_cell.length_c   1.000
_cell.angle_alpha   90.00
_cell.angle_beta   90.00
_cell.angle_gamma   90.00
#
_symmetry.space_group_name_H-M   'P 1'
#
loop_
_entity.id
_entity.type
_entity.pdbx_description
1 polymer ?
#
loop_
_entity_poly.entity_id
_entity_poly.type
_entity_poly.pdbx_seq_one_letter_code
_entity_poly.pdbx_strand_id
1 'polypeptide(L)'
;MPTTLTAPPPSALPVPPPRKLWTRAQCEQLDRAGVLDQQRLELVEGELINKMGKNRPHVITLVWMMKWLNQVFGAEFVNPETSIDVSPQDNPSNEPQPDLIVFKQPSNLLVATNPRPQDLHLVVEVSDTSLHFDLTRKAALYARAGIGEYWVLDVAGHRLFVHREPQAGKYQSITEYAEHESVAPLAAPQSPFLVAAAFPAAE
;
A
#
# COMPACT_ATOMS: atom_id res chain seq x y z
N MET A 1 13.97 -19.61 60.84
CA MET A 1 14.26 -19.97 59.42
C MET A 1 13.35 -19.10 58.60
N PRO A 2 13.88 -18.16 57.77
CA PRO A 2 13.04 -17.36 56.88
C PRO A 2 12.59 -18.21 55.70
N THR A 3 11.29 -18.18 55.39
CA THR A 3 10.69 -18.86 54.24
C THR A 3 10.84 -17.98 53.02
N THR A 4 11.63 -18.44 52.02
CA THR A 4 11.78 -17.73 50.73
C THR A 4 10.52 -17.99 49.90
N LEU A 5 9.71 -16.96 49.64
CA LEU A 5 8.60 -17.01 48.71
C LEU A 5 9.17 -16.88 47.29
N THR A 6 9.08 -17.95 46.50
CA THR A 6 9.44 -17.93 45.08
C THR A 6 8.34 -17.18 44.31
N ALA A 7 8.69 -16.17 43.53
CA ALA A 7 7.76 -15.46 42.66
C ALA A 7 7.11 -16.45 41.67
N PRO A 8 5.78 -16.33 41.39
CA PRO A 8 5.14 -17.16 40.37
C PRO A 8 5.76 -16.92 38.99
N PRO A 9 5.80 -17.94 38.11
CA PRO A 9 6.32 -17.77 36.78
C PRO A 9 5.47 -16.72 36.01
N PRO A 10 6.08 -15.96 35.09
CA PRO A 10 5.34 -14.98 34.33
C PRO A 10 4.19 -15.67 33.58
N SER A 11 2.98 -15.16 33.81
CA SER A 11 1.76 -15.64 33.14
C SER A 11 1.95 -15.45 31.64
N ALA A 12 1.84 -16.54 30.87
CA ALA A 12 1.83 -16.44 29.41
C ALA A 12 0.68 -15.50 29.00
N LEU A 13 0.99 -14.52 28.15
CA LEU A 13 -0.04 -13.63 27.60
C LEU A 13 -1.15 -14.48 26.96
N PRO A 14 -2.42 -14.16 27.19
CA PRO A 14 -3.52 -14.93 26.62
C PRO A 14 -3.41 -14.92 25.09
N VAL A 15 -3.42 -16.10 24.47
CA VAL A 15 -3.46 -16.24 23.02
C VAL A 15 -4.76 -15.62 22.54
N PRO A 16 -4.73 -14.62 21.64
CA PRO A 16 -5.95 -14.00 21.13
C PRO A 16 -6.82 -15.05 20.43
N PRO A 17 -8.16 -14.93 20.50
CA PRO A 17 -9.04 -15.85 19.82
C PRO A 17 -8.78 -15.83 18.31
N PRO A 18 -9.00 -16.95 17.59
CA PRO A 18 -8.82 -17.01 16.15
C PRO A 18 -9.75 -16.01 15.47
N ARG A 19 -9.18 -15.19 14.57
CA ARG A 19 -9.96 -14.23 13.76
C ARG A 19 -10.55 -14.94 12.54
N LYS A 20 -11.75 -14.51 12.11
CA LYS A 20 -12.29 -14.92 10.82
C LYS A 20 -11.45 -14.25 9.73
N LEU A 21 -10.84 -15.05 8.87
CA LEU A 21 -10.19 -14.57 7.64
C LEU A 21 -11.16 -14.71 6.46
N TRP A 22 -11.21 -13.69 5.63
CA TRP A 22 -12.07 -13.58 4.46
C TRP A 22 -11.32 -13.99 3.20
N THR A 23 -12.08 -14.46 2.21
CA THR A 23 -11.57 -14.67 0.85
C THR A 23 -12.23 -13.68 -0.10
N ARG A 24 -11.61 -13.40 -1.26
CA ARG A 24 -12.23 -12.59 -2.32
C ARG A 24 -13.63 -13.07 -2.67
N ALA A 25 -13.80 -14.38 -2.88
CA ALA A 25 -15.09 -14.95 -3.22
C ALA A 25 -16.17 -14.67 -2.15
N GLN A 26 -15.79 -14.68 -0.87
CA GLN A 26 -16.70 -14.30 0.22
C GLN A 26 -17.00 -12.81 0.22
N CYS A 27 -15.99 -11.95 -0.01
CA CYS A 27 -16.19 -10.51 -0.12
C CYS A 27 -17.10 -10.15 -1.29
N GLU A 28 -16.91 -10.77 -2.47
CA GLU A 28 -17.80 -10.60 -3.62
C GLU A 28 -19.24 -11.03 -3.34
N GLN A 29 -19.47 -12.09 -2.54
CA GLN A 29 -20.82 -12.48 -2.14
C GLN A 29 -21.46 -11.45 -1.21
N LEU A 30 -20.69 -10.89 -0.27
CA LEU A 30 -21.18 -9.83 0.63
C LEU A 30 -21.49 -8.54 -0.15
N ASP A 31 -20.66 -8.19 -1.12
CA ASP A 31 -20.83 -7.02 -1.97
C ASP A 31 -22.10 -7.17 -2.83
N ARG A 32 -22.29 -8.31 -3.52
CA ARG A 32 -23.50 -8.61 -4.28
C ARG A 32 -24.77 -8.62 -3.43
N ALA A 33 -24.65 -8.94 -2.14
CA ALA A 33 -25.76 -8.89 -1.19
C ALA A 33 -26.00 -7.49 -0.60
N GLY A 34 -25.22 -6.47 -1.01
CA GLY A 34 -25.30 -5.10 -0.51
C GLY A 34 -24.81 -4.92 0.93
N VAL A 35 -24.12 -5.91 1.50
CA VAL A 35 -23.62 -5.84 2.89
C VAL A 35 -22.42 -4.90 3.00
N LEU A 36 -21.62 -4.78 1.94
CA LEU A 36 -20.44 -3.94 1.89
C LEU A 36 -20.70 -2.58 1.22
N ASP A 37 -21.94 -2.31 0.80
CA ASP A 37 -22.31 -1.05 0.16
C ASP A 37 -21.84 0.16 0.97
N GLN A 38 -21.27 1.14 0.28
CA GLN A 38 -20.73 2.39 0.84
C GLN A 38 -19.54 2.22 1.79
N GLN A 39 -19.01 1.00 1.96
CA GLN A 39 -17.79 0.77 2.73
C GLN A 39 -16.58 0.81 1.80
N ARG A 40 -15.58 1.60 2.19
CA ARG A 40 -14.30 1.66 1.47
C ARG A 40 -13.37 0.63 2.09
N LEU A 41 -13.44 -0.61 1.61
CA LEU A 41 -12.69 -1.74 2.15
C LEU A 41 -11.69 -2.26 1.14
N GLU A 42 -10.54 -2.68 1.61
CA GLU A 42 -9.61 -3.51 0.86
C GLU A 42 -9.38 -4.83 1.61
N LEU A 43 -9.09 -5.89 0.90
CA LEU A 43 -8.79 -7.19 1.49
C LEU A 43 -7.27 -7.41 1.52
N VAL A 44 -6.70 -7.50 2.73
CA VAL A 44 -5.27 -7.76 2.92
C VAL A 44 -5.08 -8.89 3.93
N GLU A 45 -4.42 -9.96 3.49
CA GLU A 45 -4.16 -11.19 4.30
C GLU A 45 -5.42 -11.74 4.98
N GLY A 46 -6.55 -11.69 4.27
CA GLY A 46 -7.85 -12.15 4.75
C GLY A 46 -8.56 -11.20 5.71
N GLU A 47 -8.00 -10.06 6.02
CA GLU A 47 -8.65 -9.03 6.83
C GLU A 47 -9.25 -7.95 5.93
N LEU A 48 -10.51 -7.56 6.21
CA LEU A 48 -11.15 -6.40 5.60
C LEU A 48 -10.66 -5.14 6.32
N ILE A 49 -9.87 -4.36 5.62
CA ILE A 49 -9.28 -3.12 6.13
C ILE A 49 -10.11 -1.96 5.65
N ASN A 50 -10.60 -1.15 6.59
CA ASN A 50 -11.31 0.07 6.23
C ASN A 50 -10.29 1.13 5.77
N LYS A 51 -10.41 1.56 4.52
CA LYS A 51 -9.69 2.72 4.01
C LYS A 51 -10.31 3.97 4.64
N MET A 52 -9.79 4.36 5.80
CA MET A 52 -10.27 5.48 6.59
C MET A 52 -10.46 6.73 5.74
N GLY A 53 -11.43 7.56 6.13
CA GLY A 53 -11.73 8.78 5.39
C GLY A 53 -10.47 9.63 5.19
N LYS A 54 -10.19 9.98 3.93
CA LYS A 54 -9.03 10.80 3.57
C LYS A 54 -9.20 12.18 4.18
N ASN A 55 -8.32 12.54 5.13
CA ASN A 55 -8.26 13.90 5.63
C ASN A 55 -7.66 14.84 4.56
N ARG A 56 -7.71 16.14 4.81
CA ARG A 56 -7.26 17.11 3.82
C ARG A 56 -5.77 17.00 3.45
N PRO A 57 -4.81 16.81 4.38
CA PRO A 57 -3.39 16.59 4.04
C PRO A 57 -3.19 15.38 3.12
N HIS A 58 -3.82 14.24 3.42
CA HIS A 58 -3.76 13.05 2.56
C HIS A 58 -4.27 13.35 1.14
N VAL A 59 -5.44 14.02 1.02
CA VAL A 59 -6.01 14.34 -0.30
C VAL A 59 -5.09 15.28 -1.09
N ILE A 60 -4.49 16.28 -0.44
CA ILE A 60 -3.55 17.20 -1.10
C ILE A 60 -2.34 16.44 -1.61
N THR A 61 -1.70 15.60 -0.78
CA THR A 61 -0.55 14.78 -1.14
C THR A 61 -0.88 13.84 -2.31
N LEU A 62 -2.04 13.17 -2.26
CA LEU A 62 -2.51 12.29 -3.33
C LEU A 62 -2.67 13.05 -4.66
N VAL A 63 -3.31 14.22 -4.63
CA VAL A 63 -3.56 15.04 -5.82
C VAL A 63 -2.25 15.55 -6.44
N TRP A 64 -1.30 16.01 -5.63
CA TRP A 64 -0.01 16.49 -6.12
C TRP A 64 0.85 15.36 -6.69
N MET A 65 0.88 14.20 -6.01
CA MET A 65 1.58 13.01 -6.53
C MET A 65 0.95 12.54 -7.84
N MET A 66 -0.37 12.43 -7.92
CA MET A 66 -1.08 12.04 -9.14
C MET A 66 -0.82 13.04 -10.29
N LYS A 67 -0.83 14.34 -10.00
CA LYS A 67 -0.53 15.37 -11.00
C LYS A 67 0.88 15.20 -11.57
N TRP A 68 1.87 14.96 -10.71
CA TRP A 68 3.25 14.75 -11.14
C TRP A 68 3.39 13.46 -11.96
N LEU A 69 2.80 12.34 -11.49
CA LEU A 69 2.82 11.08 -12.23
C LEU A 69 2.18 11.22 -13.62
N ASN A 70 1.05 11.94 -13.72
CA ASN A 70 0.40 12.22 -15.00
C ASN A 70 1.30 13.05 -15.95
N GLN A 71 2.11 13.96 -15.43
CA GLN A 71 3.07 14.73 -16.24
C GLN A 71 4.23 13.85 -16.75
N VAL A 72 4.65 12.86 -15.96
CA VAL A 72 5.78 11.97 -16.28
C VAL A 72 5.37 10.84 -17.23
N PHE A 73 4.24 10.19 -16.93
CA PHE A 73 3.83 8.96 -17.63
C PHE A 73 2.66 9.16 -18.61
N GLY A 74 1.87 10.21 -18.44
CA GLY A 74 0.60 10.39 -19.15
C GLY A 74 -0.60 9.94 -18.29
N ALA A 75 -1.72 10.65 -18.40
CA ALA A 75 -2.91 10.40 -17.60
C ALA A 75 -3.54 9.01 -17.87
N GLU A 76 -3.34 8.47 -19.06
CA GLU A 76 -3.79 7.14 -19.47
C GLU A 76 -3.04 5.99 -18.78
N PHE A 77 -1.87 6.28 -18.18
CA PHE A 77 -1.05 5.29 -17.48
C PHE A 77 -1.19 5.36 -15.95
N VAL A 78 -1.92 6.32 -15.40
CA VAL A 78 -2.02 6.53 -13.95
C VAL A 78 -3.46 6.39 -13.48
N ASN A 79 -3.70 5.44 -12.58
CA ASN A 79 -5.03 5.29 -11.99
C ASN A 79 -4.97 5.42 -10.46
N PRO A 80 -5.94 6.14 -9.87
CA PRO A 80 -6.14 6.12 -8.43
C PRO A 80 -7.01 4.94 -8.00
N GLU A 81 -6.84 4.50 -6.75
CA GLU A 81 -7.74 3.59 -6.03
C GLU A 81 -8.20 2.37 -6.84
N THR A 82 -7.28 1.77 -7.56
CA THR A 82 -7.55 0.60 -8.41
C THR A 82 -7.15 -0.67 -7.66
N SER A 83 -8.10 -1.61 -7.50
CA SER A 83 -7.78 -2.96 -6.99
C SER A 83 -6.79 -3.65 -7.90
N ILE A 84 -5.80 -4.32 -7.32
CA ILE A 84 -4.79 -5.05 -8.07
C ILE A 84 -4.76 -6.53 -7.67
N ASP A 85 -4.35 -7.37 -8.62
CA ASP A 85 -3.95 -8.74 -8.32
C ASP A 85 -2.54 -8.74 -7.73
N VAL A 86 -2.31 -9.68 -6.85
CA VAL A 86 -1.00 -10.00 -6.28
C VAL A 86 -0.50 -11.34 -6.83
N SER A 87 0.32 -12.10 -6.08
CA SER A 87 0.71 -13.44 -6.54
C SER A 87 -0.52 -14.37 -6.62
N PRO A 88 -0.55 -15.37 -7.52
CA PRO A 88 -1.67 -16.31 -7.58
C PRO A 88 -1.96 -17.03 -6.27
N GLN A 89 -0.94 -17.26 -5.44
CA GLN A 89 -1.06 -17.90 -4.12
C GLN A 89 -1.68 -16.96 -3.09
N ASP A 90 -1.43 -15.68 -3.19
CA ASP A 90 -1.93 -14.64 -2.27
C ASP A 90 -3.32 -14.13 -2.69
N ASN A 91 -3.66 -14.14 -3.98
CA ASN A 91 -4.93 -13.61 -4.52
C ASN A 91 -6.20 -14.09 -3.80
N PRO A 92 -6.34 -15.37 -3.39
CA PRO A 92 -7.59 -15.80 -2.74
C PRO A 92 -7.95 -15.02 -1.47
N SER A 93 -6.97 -14.45 -0.78
CA SER A 93 -7.15 -13.72 0.48
C SER A 93 -6.66 -12.27 0.41
N ASN A 94 -6.39 -11.76 -0.79
CA ASN A 94 -5.89 -10.40 -0.95
C ASN A 94 -6.51 -9.73 -2.18
N GLU A 95 -6.95 -8.51 -2.02
CA GLU A 95 -7.36 -7.57 -3.05
C GLU A 95 -7.02 -6.16 -2.59
N PRO A 96 -5.72 -5.82 -2.55
CA PRO A 96 -5.30 -4.50 -2.12
C PRO A 96 -5.71 -3.45 -3.15
N GLN A 97 -6.00 -2.25 -2.67
CA GLN A 97 -6.38 -1.10 -3.48
C GLN A 97 -5.44 0.07 -3.17
N PRO A 98 -4.25 0.11 -3.80
CA PRO A 98 -3.31 1.20 -3.60
C PRO A 98 -3.88 2.57 -4.00
N ASP A 99 -3.36 3.62 -3.39
CA ASP A 99 -3.83 4.97 -3.67
C ASP A 99 -3.54 5.42 -5.10
N LEU A 100 -2.37 5.03 -5.68
CA LEU A 100 -2.04 5.26 -7.09
C LEU A 100 -1.26 4.07 -7.66
N ILE A 101 -1.48 3.79 -8.93
CA ILE A 101 -0.69 2.85 -9.71
C ILE A 101 -0.29 3.48 -11.03
N VAL A 102 0.88 3.06 -11.54
CA VAL A 102 1.38 3.43 -12.86
C VAL A 102 1.50 2.18 -13.70
N PHE A 103 0.78 2.13 -14.81
CA PHE A 103 0.75 1.02 -15.75
C PHE A 103 1.92 1.05 -16.73
N LYS A 104 2.28 -0.12 -17.27
CA LYS A 104 3.22 -0.25 -18.40
C LYS A 104 2.54 -0.02 -19.75
N GLN A 105 1.23 -0.13 -19.81
CA GLN A 105 0.40 0.12 -20.98
C GLN A 105 -0.79 0.99 -20.59
N PRO A 106 -1.43 1.70 -21.52
CA PRO A 106 -2.62 2.50 -21.21
C PRO A 106 -3.70 1.68 -20.50
N SER A 107 -4.25 2.21 -19.42
CA SER A 107 -5.20 1.53 -18.52
C SER A 107 -6.48 1.04 -19.21
N ASN A 108 -6.89 1.71 -20.30
CA ASN A 108 -8.06 1.32 -21.09
C ASN A 108 -7.89 -0.03 -21.84
N LEU A 109 -6.70 -0.62 -21.83
CA LEU A 109 -6.43 -1.95 -22.37
C LEU A 109 -6.65 -3.06 -21.34
N LEU A 110 -6.86 -2.71 -20.07
CA LEU A 110 -7.03 -3.64 -18.94
C LEU A 110 -8.43 -3.49 -18.30
N VAL A 111 -9.49 -3.69 -19.11
CA VAL A 111 -10.88 -3.43 -18.68
C VAL A 111 -11.57 -4.63 -18.03
N ALA A 112 -11.09 -5.85 -18.25
CA ALA A 112 -11.83 -7.06 -17.88
C ALA A 112 -11.36 -7.71 -16.57
N THR A 113 -10.18 -7.39 -16.11
CA THR A 113 -9.54 -8.02 -14.92
C THR A 113 -8.74 -6.98 -14.15
N ASN A 114 -8.52 -7.24 -12.87
CA ASN A 114 -7.58 -6.43 -12.10
C ASN A 114 -6.18 -6.48 -12.73
N PRO A 115 -5.45 -5.36 -12.73
CA PRO A 115 -4.06 -5.35 -13.17
C PRO A 115 -3.20 -6.23 -12.29
N ARG A 116 -2.23 -6.89 -12.91
CA ARG A 116 -1.28 -7.81 -12.26
C ARG A 116 0.05 -7.09 -12.01
N PRO A 117 0.92 -7.61 -11.14
CA PRO A 117 2.22 -7.00 -10.86
C PRO A 117 3.08 -6.73 -12.11
N GLN A 118 3.02 -7.62 -13.12
CA GLN A 118 3.75 -7.43 -14.38
C GLN A 118 3.22 -6.28 -15.25
N ASP A 119 1.98 -5.83 -15.03
CA ASP A 119 1.35 -4.74 -15.77
C ASP A 119 1.72 -3.36 -15.19
N LEU A 120 2.40 -3.33 -14.03
CA LEU A 120 2.68 -2.12 -13.25
C LEU A 120 4.15 -1.72 -13.33
N HIS A 121 4.40 -0.42 -13.47
CA HIS A 121 5.70 0.21 -13.25
C HIS A 121 5.92 0.56 -11.79
N LEU A 122 4.90 1.11 -11.13
CA LEU A 122 4.99 1.69 -9.80
C LEU A 122 3.66 1.54 -9.07
N VAL A 123 3.74 1.24 -7.77
CA VAL A 123 2.63 1.31 -6.81
C VAL A 123 2.95 2.37 -5.78
N VAL A 124 1.98 3.21 -5.42
CA VAL A 124 2.14 4.30 -4.44
C VAL A 124 1.03 4.24 -3.40
N GLU A 125 1.41 4.36 -2.14
CA GLU A 125 0.51 4.60 -1.00
C GLU A 125 0.79 5.97 -0.39
N VAL A 126 -0.27 6.65 0.01
CA VAL A 126 -0.22 7.91 0.75
C VAL A 126 -0.64 7.62 2.19
N SER A 127 0.31 7.59 3.10
CA SER A 127 0.11 7.14 4.47
C SER A 127 0.01 8.32 5.43
N ASP A 128 -1.12 8.45 6.09
CA ASP A 128 -1.31 9.38 7.20
C ASP A 128 -1.32 8.62 8.53
N THR A 129 -2.31 7.75 8.74
CA THR A 129 -2.43 6.91 9.94
C THR A 129 -2.06 5.45 9.70
N SER A 130 -1.85 5.05 8.44
CA SER A 130 -1.57 3.67 8.01
C SER A 130 -0.09 3.36 7.82
N LEU A 131 0.83 4.30 8.09
CA LEU A 131 2.25 4.19 7.75
C LEU A 131 2.89 2.85 8.13
N HIS A 132 2.67 2.40 9.37
CA HIS A 132 3.22 1.11 9.81
C HIS A 132 2.67 -0.07 9.00
N PHE A 133 1.38 -0.06 8.67
CA PHE A 133 0.73 -1.08 7.87
C PHE A 133 1.28 -1.11 6.43
N ASP A 134 1.44 0.07 5.82
CA ASP A 134 1.94 0.21 4.45
C ASP A 134 3.42 -0.16 4.35
N LEU A 135 4.24 0.22 5.34
CA LEU A 135 5.66 -0.14 5.40
C LEU A 135 5.93 -1.61 5.78
N THR A 136 4.94 -2.33 6.30
CA THR A 136 5.13 -3.72 6.77
C THR A 136 4.27 -4.72 5.99
N ARG A 137 2.98 -4.78 6.25
CA ARG A 137 2.07 -5.80 5.66
C ARG A 137 1.91 -5.62 4.16
N LYS A 138 1.61 -4.39 3.69
CA LYS A 138 1.50 -4.12 2.25
C LYS A 138 2.85 -4.26 1.55
N ALA A 139 3.93 -3.75 2.13
CA ALA A 139 5.27 -3.91 1.56
C ALA A 139 5.65 -5.39 1.38
N ALA A 140 5.38 -6.25 2.38
CA ALA A 140 5.63 -7.68 2.27
C ALA A 140 4.74 -8.35 1.21
N LEU A 141 3.46 -7.98 1.12
CA LEU A 141 2.52 -8.49 0.12
C LEU A 141 2.97 -8.10 -1.30
N TYR A 142 3.32 -6.85 -1.53
CA TYR A 142 3.77 -6.35 -2.82
C TYR A 142 5.13 -6.92 -3.23
N ALA A 143 6.04 -7.15 -2.28
CA ALA A 143 7.31 -7.83 -2.54
C ALA A 143 7.09 -9.31 -2.92
N ARG A 144 6.18 -10.04 -2.25
CA ARG A 144 5.81 -11.43 -2.63
C ARG A 144 5.18 -11.48 -4.02
N ALA A 145 4.41 -10.46 -4.36
CA ALA A 145 3.80 -10.33 -5.68
C ALA A 145 4.81 -9.98 -6.79
N GLY A 146 6.03 -9.55 -6.45
CA GLY A 146 7.05 -9.16 -7.42
C GLY A 146 6.87 -7.75 -8.00
N ILE A 147 6.16 -6.84 -7.29
CA ILE A 147 6.04 -5.43 -7.68
C ILE A 147 7.42 -4.80 -7.57
N GLY A 148 7.98 -4.39 -8.70
CA GLY A 148 9.38 -3.95 -8.82
C GLY A 148 9.70 -2.66 -8.06
N GLU A 149 8.73 -1.76 -7.93
CA GLU A 149 8.89 -0.48 -7.26
C GLU A 149 7.63 -0.10 -6.48
N TYR A 150 7.81 0.23 -5.20
CA TYR A 150 6.74 0.61 -4.29
C TYR A 150 7.14 1.84 -3.48
N TRP A 151 6.33 2.88 -3.52
CA TRP A 151 6.53 4.15 -2.83
C TRP A 151 5.50 4.35 -1.73
N VAL A 152 5.96 4.82 -0.56
CA VAL A 152 5.09 5.17 0.57
C VAL A 152 5.38 6.60 0.98
N LEU A 153 4.40 7.49 0.81
CA LEU A 153 4.45 8.88 1.23
C LEU A 153 3.95 9.00 2.68
N ASP A 154 4.85 9.30 3.60
CA ASP A 154 4.52 9.63 5.00
C ASP A 154 4.07 11.07 5.10
N VAL A 155 2.75 11.28 5.18
CA VAL A 155 2.13 12.62 5.21
C VAL A 155 2.54 13.39 6.46
N ALA A 156 2.57 12.73 7.62
CA ALA A 156 2.91 13.37 8.89
C ALA A 156 4.41 13.68 9.02
N GLY A 157 5.26 12.80 8.48
CA GLY A 157 6.71 12.94 8.55
C GLY A 157 7.33 13.70 7.38
N HIS A 158 6.55 14.09 6.36
CA HIS A 158 7.01 14.73 5.12
C HIS A 158 8.19 13.96 4.48
N ARG A 159 8.04 12.64 4.33
CA ARG A 159 9.06 11.73 3.83
C ARG A 159 8.51 10.81 2.77
N LEU A 160 9.41 10.27 1.96
CA LEU A 160 9.09 9.24 0.98
C LEU A 160 9.97 8.00 1.22
N PHE A 161 9.34 6.86 1.40
CA PHE A 161 10.01 5.56 1.44
C PHE A 161 9.90 4.89 0.07
N VAL A 162 11.04 4.52 -0.50
CA VAL A 162 11.13 3.85 -1.80
C VAL A 162 11.64 2.44 -1.61
N HIS A 163 10.81 1.48 -2.00
CA HIS A 163 11.08 0.06 -1.90
C HIS A 163 11.36 -0.50 -3.29
N ARG A 164 12.48 -1.19 -3.46
CA ARG A 164 12.94 -1.79 -4.72
C ARG A 164 13.54 -3.17 -4.49
N GLU A 165 13.78 -3.90 -5.59
CA GLU A 165 14.43 -5.21 -5.58
C GLU A 165 13.66 -6.24 -4.75
N PRO A 166 12.40 -6.58 -5.13
CA PRO A 166 11.63 -7.59 -4.42
C PRO A 166 12.29 -8.96 -4.58
N GLN A 167 12.65 -9.59 -3.46
CA GLN A 167 13.25 -10.93 -3.42
C GLN A 167 12.76 -11.68 -2.18
N ALA A 168 12.35 -12.92 -2.33
CA ALA A 168 11.89 -13.79 -1.24
C ALA A 168 10.85 -13.13 -0.31
N GLY A 169 9.91 -12.35 -0.89
CA GLY A 169 8.83 -11.69 -0.17
C GLY A 169 9.24 -10.45 0.63
N LYS A 170 10.40 -9.89 0.34
CA LYS A 170 10.89 -8.64 0.94
C LYS A 170 11.55 -7.76 -0.12
N TYR A 171 11.49 -6.45 0.07
CA TYR A 171 12.32 -5.53 -0.68
C TYR A 171 13.73 -5.51 -0.11
N GLN A 172 14.75 -5.67 -0.97
CA GLN A 172 16.15 -5.65 -0.55
C GLN A 172 16.70 -4.24 -0.43
N SER A 173 16.12 -3.29 -1.18
CA SER A 173 16.46 -1.89 -1.13
C SER A 173 15.26 -1.10 -0.60
N ILE A 174 15.45 -0.43 0.54
CA ILE A 174 14.49 0.48 1.13
C ILE A 174 15.24 1.76 1.46
N THR A 175 14.88 2.86 0.79
CA THR A 175 15.52 4.16 0.98
C THR A 175 14.49 5.17 1.45
N GLU A 176 14.78 5.89 2.51
CA GLU A 176 14.02 7.03 2.99
C GLU A 176 14.59 8.31 2.37
N TYR A 177 13.71 9.14 1.82
CA TYR A 177 14.03 10.44 1.26
C TYR A 177 13.33 11.53 2.07
N ALA A 178 14.10 12.49 2.54
CA ALA A 178 13.61 13.67 3.22
C ALA A 178 13.00 14.67 2.21
N GLU A 179 12.25 15.63 2.69
CA GLU A 179 11.51 16.63 1.92
C GLU A 179 12.37 17.39 0.89
N HIS A 180 13.64 17.66 1.21
CA HIS A 180 14.58 18.38 0.32
C HIS A 180 15.30 17.49 -0.70
N GLU A 181 15.07 16.20 -0.66
CA GLU A 181 15.69 15.23 -1.54
C GLU A 181 14.80 14.89 -2.74
N SER A 182 15.42 14.30 -3.75
CA SER A 182 14.70 13.91 -4.97
C SER A 182 15.01 12.46 -5.33
N VAL A 183 14.02 11.78 -5.92
CA VAL A 183 14.15 10.42 -6.43
C VAL A 183 13.40 10.28 -7.75
N ALA A 184 13.93 9.50 -8.66
CA ALA A 184 13.24 9.18 -9.92
C ALA A 184 12.70 7.75 -9.90
N PRO A 185 11.53 7.50 -10.52
CA PRO A 185 11.03 6.15 -10.74
C PRO A 185 11.98 5.34 -11.63
N LEU A 186 12.06 4.03 -11.42
CA LEU A 186 12.88 3.15 -12.28
C LEU A 186 12.47 3.26 -13.76
N ALA A 187 11.17 3.42 -14.02
CA ALA A 187 10.64 3.53 -15.38
C ALA A 187 10.82 4.91 -16.01
N ALA A 188 11.20 5.94 -15.21
CA ALA A 188 11.44 7.30 -15.70
C ALA A 188 12.66 7.94 -14.99
N PRO A 189 13.88 7.40 -15.20
CA PRO A 189 15.07 7.80 -14.43
C PRO A 189 15.52 9.26 -14.69
N GLN A 190 15.01 9.90 -15.74
CA GLN A 190 15.31 11.29 -16.07
C GLN A 190 14.28 12.28 -15.48
N SER A 191 13.29 11.78 -14.73
CA SER A 191 12.22 12.59 -14.15
C SER A 191 12.30 12.56 -12.61
N PRO A 192 13.20 13.32 -11.98
CA PRO A 192 13.31 13.35 -10.53
C PRO A 192 12.09 14.03 -9.90
N PHE A 193 11.56 13.43 -8.85
CA PHE A 193 10.51 13.96 -8.00
C PHE A 193 11.13 14.58 -6.75
N LEU A 194 10.94 15.88 -6.52
CA LEU A 194 11.30 16.51 -5.26
C LEU A 194 10.24 16.17 -4.20
N VAL A 195 10.64 15.54 -3.11
CA VAL A 195 9.72 15.02 -2.08
C VAL A 195 8.82 16.11 -1.51
N ALA A 196 9.34 17.32 -1.28
CA ALA A 196 8.55 18.47 -0.83
C ALA A 196 7.35 18.80 -1.74
N ALA A 197 7.41 18.46 -3.04
CA ALA A 197 6.32 18.75 -3.97
C ALA A 197 5.05 17.90 -3.73
N ALA A 198 5.13 16.86 -2.91
CA ALA A 198 3.97 16.05 -2.54
C ALA A 198 3.15 16.68 -1.42
N PHE A 199 3.75 17.51 -0.57
CA PHE A 199 3.14 17.95 0.68
C PHE A 199 2.62 19.38 0.59
N PRO A 200 1.58 19.75 1.37
CA PRO A 200 1.18 21.13 1.47
C PRO A 200 2.33 21.97 2.04
N ALA A 201 2.45 23.22 1.59
CA ALA A 201 3.38 24.16 2.20
C ALA A 201 3.08 24.30 3.70
N ALA A 202 4.14 24.34 4.53
CA ALA A 202 3.98 24.68 5.94
C ALA A 202 3.40 26.09 6.04
N GLU A 203 2.36 26.27 6.88
CA GLU A 203 1.78 27.58 7.18
C GLU A 203 2.72 28.46 8.01
#